data_81adce30c42b13b274924335271d20ec
#
_entry.id   81adce30c42b13b274924335271d20ec
#
_cell.length_a   1.000
_cell.length_b   1.000
_cell.length_c   1.000
_cell.angle_alpha   90.00
_cell.angle_beta   90.00
_cell.angle_gamma   90.00
#
_symmetry.space_group_name_H-M   'P 1'
#
loop_
_entity.id
_entity.type
_entity.pdbx_description
1 polymer ?
#
loop_
_entity_poly.entity_id
_entity_poly.type
_entity_poly.pdbx_seq_one_letter_code
_entity_poly.pdbx_strand_id
1 'polypeptide(L)'
;MKAAFNKFAVALGILLIGTLLGGKSFGACGDYSKPKVVPQSWNGQSGWFLPTSASASNDRIVGMWHVTFTAQGNEAGPPDGTPIDNSIVVWHSDGTEIMNSNRPAQDGNFCLGIWEKTGKSTYKLNHMPWAGNDPSNAPSGIGNPQGGVQLIEEITLSPDGNHYSGTFTLDAYDPSGNQVAHILGVLSATRVTVNTKVKDLL
;
A
#
# COMPACT_ATOMS: atom_id res chain seq x y z
N MET A 1 -31.79 10.73 -64.16
CA MET A 1 -30.33 10.71 -64.33
C MET A 1 -29.69 11.84 -63.52
N LYS A 2 -29.22 11.61 -62.30
CA LYS A 2 -28.31 12.52 -61.58
C LYS A 2 -27.65 11.74 -60.41
N ALA A 3 -26.37 11.61 -60.53
CA ALA A 3 -25.37 11.56 -59.49
C ALA A 3 -25.45 10.50 -58.36
N ALA A 4 -24.89 9.35 -58.69
CA ALA A 4 -24.31 8.42 -57.67
C ALA A 4 -22.82 8.35 -57.88
N PHE A 5 -22.08 9.38 -57.49
CA PHE A 5 -20.65 9.37 -57.39
C PHE A 5 -20.23 10.21 -56.18
N ASN A 6 -19.48 9.62 -55.26
CA ASN A 6 -18.73 10.21 -54.18
C ASN A 6 -19.02 9.70 -52.76
N LYS A 7 -19.16 8.40 -52.58
CA LYS A 7 -19.11 7.83 -51.22
C LYS A 7 -18.02 6.77 -50.99
N PHE A 8 -17.20 6.49 -52.02
CA PHE A 8 -16.15 5.45 -51.91
C PHE A 8 -14.71 5.95 -51.68
N ALA A 9 -14.48 7.25 -51.76
CA ALA A 9 -13.10 7.78 -51.68
C ALA A 9 -12.70 8.21 -50.27
N VAL A 10 -13.61 8.24 -49.30
CA VAL A 10 -13.29 8.68 -47.92
C VAL A 10 -12.97 7.52 -46.97
N ALA A 11 -13.34 6.30 -47.34
CA ALA A 11 -13.12 5.13 -46.48
C ALA A 11 -11.69 4.55 -46.55
N LEU A 12 -10.87 4.90 -47.55
CA LEU A 12 -9.53 4.34 -47.72
C LEU A 12 -8.41 5.18 -47.09
N GLY A 13 -8.71 6.41 -46.69
CA GLY A 13 -7.75 7.32 -46.05
C GLY A 13 -7.57 7.16 -44.54
N ILE A 14 -8.51 6.49 -43.86
CA ILE A 14 -8.50 6.40 -42.40
C ILE A 14 -7.81 5.10 -41.92
N LEU A 15 -7.61 4.12 -42.81
CA LEU A 15 -7.01 2.83 -42.44
C LEU A 15 -5.48 2.81 -42.40
N LEU A 16 -4.80 3.87 -42.87
CA LEU A 16 -3.35 3.91 -42.94
C LEU A 16 -2.68 4.78 -41.87
N ILE A 17 -3.44 5.45 -41.02
CA ILE A 17 -2.89 6.25 -39.90
C ILE A 17 -2.95 5.48 -38.57
N GLY A 18 -3.71 4.38 -38.50
CA GLY A 18 -3.88 3.58 -37.26
C GLY A 18 -2.72 2.66 -36.90
N THR A 19 -1.73 2.46 -37.76
CA THR A 19 -0.66 1.45 -37.52
C THR A 19 0.68 2.03 -37.07
N LEU A 20 0.81 3.35 -36.92
CA LEU A 20 2.08 3.99 -36.53
C LEU A 20 2.08 4.55 -35.08
N LEU A 21 1.00 4.40 -34.34
CA LEU A 21 0.95 4.75 -32.92
C LEU A 21 0.79 3.50 -32.05
N GLY A 22 1.56 2.46 -32.36
CA GLY A 22 1.87 1.42 -31.39
C GLY A 22 2.68 2.05 -30.27
N GLY A 23 2.04 2.83 -29.41
CA GLY A 23 2.62 3.32 -28.17
C GLY A 23 3.03 2.12 -27.36
N LYS A 24 4.34 1.90 -27.23
CA LYS A 24 4.86 0.98 -26.22
C LYS A 24 4.34 1.46 -24.88
N SER A 25 3.41 0.72 -24.30
CA SER A 25 3.06 0.93 -22.90
C SER A 25 4.32 0.62 -22.10
N PHE A 26 5.00 1.65 -21.64
CA PHE A 26 6.05 1.47 -20.67
C PHE A 26 5.35 1.06 -19.36
N GLY A 27 5.31 -0.24 -19.11
CA GLY A 27 5.02 -0.73 -17.76
C GLY A 27 6.00 -0.05 -16.81
N ALA A 28 5.54 0.28 -15.62
CA ALA A 28 6.35 0.94 -14.58
C ALA A 28 7.56 0.12 -14.11
N CYS A 29 7.70 -1.12 -14.58
CA CYS A 29 8.89 -1.95 -14.39
C CYS A 29 9.83 -1.72 -15.57
N GLY A 30 11.00 -1.15 -15.30
CA GLY A 30 11.99 -0.78 -16.31
C GLY A 30 12.40 -1.95 -17.21
N ASP A 31 12.82 -1.61 -18.42
CA ASP A 31 13.34 -2.57 -19.41
C ASP A 31 14.64 -3.22 -18.88
N TYR A 32 14.55 -4.46 -18.46
CA TYR A 32 15.68 -5.27 -17.98
C TYR A 32 16.49 -5.91 -19.13
N SER A 33 16.17 -5.62 -20.38
CA SER A 33 16.78 -6.27 -21.56
C SER A 33 18.20 -5.80 -21.85
N LYS A 34 18.69 -4.75 -21.20
CA LYS A 34 20.08 -4.27 -21.33
C LYS A 34 20.76 -4.23 -19.99
N PRO A 35 21.89 -4.92 -19.80
CA PRO A 35 22.68 -4.74 -18.59
C PRO A 35 23.09 -3.25 -18.52
N LYS A 36 22.58 -2.53 -17.52
CA LYS A 36 23.07 -1.20 -17.21
C LYS A 36 24.51 -1.38 -16.76
N VAL A 37 25.45 -0.81 -17.50
CA VAL A 37 26.81 -0.64 -17.02
C VAL A 37 26.71 0.28 -15.79
N VAL A 38 26.79 -0.31 -14.63
CA VAL A 38 26.86 0.45 -13.37
C VAL A 38 28.21 1.18 -13.40
N PRO A 39 28.26 2.51 -13.31
CA PRO A 39 29.54 3.21 -13.25
C PRO A 39 30.34 2.65 -12.08
N GLN A 40 31.58 2.27 -12.35
CA GLN A 40 32.50 1.61 -11.40
C GLN A 40 32.94 2.53 -10.22
N SER A 41 32.28 3.67 -10.03
CA SER A 41 32.54 4.65 -8.97
C SER A 41 31.64 4.51 -7.74
N TRP A 42 30.81 3.47 -7.64
CA TRP A 42 30.15 3.13 -6.41
C TRP A 42 31.06 2.31 -5.50
N ASN A 43 32.20 2.92 -5.14
CA ASN A 43 32.91 2.50 -3.95
C ASN A 43 32.00 2.84 -2.77
N GLY A 44 31.58 1.81 -2.01
CA GLY A 44 30.62 1.89 -0.92
C GLY A 44 31.04 2.76 0.29
N GLN A 45 31.40 4.00 0.04
CA GLN A 45 31.74 5.02 1.03
C GLN A 45 30.83 6.25 0.97
N SER A 46 29.65 6.17 0.37
CA SER A 46 28.63 7.20 0.56
C SER A 46 27.79 6.89 1.81
N GLY A 47 28.39 7.07 2.98
CA GLY A 47 27.71 7.02 4.26
C GLY A 47 26.75 8.21 4.50
N TRP A 48 25.90 8.55 3.52
CA TRP A 48 25.12 9.78 3.61
C TRP A 48 23.61 9.58 3.73
N PHE A 49 23.08 8.37 3.58
CA PHE A 49 21.61 8.17 3.61
C PHE A 49 21.15 6.82 4.19
N LEU A 50 21.94 6.17 5.00
CA LEU A 50 21.37 5.13 5.85
C LEU A 50 21.09 5.77 7.20
N PRO A 51 19.83 5.85 7.65
CA PRO A 51 19.57 6.12 9.04
C PRO A 51 20.33 5.05 9.83
N THR A 52 21.23 5.50 10.69
CA THR A 52 22.01 4.63 11.58
C THR A 52 21.13 4.01 12.66
N SER A 53 20.11 3.27 12.27
CA SER A 53 19.45 2.30 13.14
C SER A 53 20.04 0.91 12.86
N ALA A 54 21.32 0.76 13.12
CA ALA A 54 22.00 -0.55 13.12
C ALA A 54 21.38 -1.56 14.11
N SER A 55 20.32 -1.17 14.83
CA SER A 55 19.51 -2.02 15.71
C SER A 55 18.37 -2.76 15.03
N ALA A 56 17.89 -2.31 13.87
CA ALA A 56 16.65 -2.85 13.29
C ALA A 56 16.86 -4.20 12.56
N SER A 57 18.07 -4.50 12.08
CA SER A 57 18.33 -5.70 11.26
C SER A 57 18.07 -7.04 11.97
N ASN A 58 18.04 -7.07 13.31
CA ASN A 58 17.79 -8.27 14.11
C ASN A 58 16.58 -8.15 15.04
N ASP A 59 15.73 -7.14 14.83
CA ASP A 59 14.57 -6.97 15.68
C ASP A 59 13.55 -8.05 15.40
N ARG A 60 13.00 -8.62 16.47
CA ARG A 60 12.09 -9.78 16.39
C ARG A 60 10.75 -9.46 15.72
N ILE A 61 10.39 -8.18 15.58
CA ILE A 61 9.18 -7.77 14.87
C ILE A 61 9.33 -7.94 13.35
N VAL A 62 10.56 -7.84 12.82
CA VAL A 62 10.85 -7.94 11.38
C VAL A 62 10.33 -9.24 10.80
N GLY A 63 9.61 -9.15 9.69
CA GLY A 63 9.03 -10.29 8.99
C GLY A 63 7.61 -10.01 8.51
N MET A 64 6.93 -11.06 8.07
CA MET A 64 5.57 -11.00 7.53
C MET A 64 4.55 -11.47 8.58
N TRP A 65 3.42 -10.77 8.61
CA TRP A 65 2.36 -10.97 9.59
C TRP A 65 0.98 -10.97 8.93
N HIS A 66 0.10 -11.78 9.44
CA HIS A 66 -1.33 -11.70 9.20
C HIS A 66 -1.96 -10.93 10.36
N VAL A 67 -2.64 -9.83 10.06
CA VAL A 67 -3.15 -8.88 11.06
C VAL A 67 -4.64 -8.69 10.88
N THR A 68 -5.39 -8.74 11.99
CA THR A 68 -6.81 -8.42 12.01
C THR A 68 -7.05 -7.19 12.86
N PHE A 69 -7.88 -6.28 12.37
CA PHE A 69 -8.26 -5.03 13.03
C PHE A 69 -9.73 -5.09 13.41
N THR A 70 -10.04 -4.71 14.65
CA THR A 70 -11.40 -4.76 15.19
C THR A 70 -11.71 -3.46 15.91
N ALA A 71 -12.85 -2.84 15.61
CA ALA A 71 -13.30 -1.62 16.27
C ALA A 71 -13.53 -1.85 17.75
N GLN A 72 -13.08 -0.90 18.57
CA GLN A 72 -13.32 -0.92 20.01
C GLN A 72 -13.20 0.49 20.61
N GLY A 73 -14.15 0.86 21.46
CA GLY A 73 -14.10 2.10 22.24
C GLY A 73 -14.56 3.34 21.48
N ASN A 74 -15.38 3.19 20.44
CA ASN A 74 -15.91 4.31 19.66
C ASN A 74 -17.22 4.80 20.27
N GLU A 75 -17.29 6.09 20.59
CA GLU A 75 -18.57 6.73 21.02
C GLU A 75 -19.51 6.94 19.81
N ALA A 76 -18.95 7.25 18.67
CA ALA A 76 -19.64 7.38 17.39
C ALA A 76 -18.84 6.66 16.31
N GLY A 77 -19.48 5.79 15.53
CA GLY A 77 -18.79 5.02 14.50
C GLY A 77 -19.12 3.52 14.58
N PRO A 78 -18.19 2.65 14.12
CA PRO A 78 -18.43 1.21 14.14
C PRO A 78 -18.53 0.69 15.60
N PRO A 79 -19.55 -0.14 15.88
CA PRO A 79 -19.70 -0.78 17.20
C PRO A 79 -18.49 -1.66 17.55
N ASP A 80 -18.28 -1.86 18.85
CA ASP A 80 -17.26 -2.78 19.36
C ASP A 80 -17.43 -4.18 18.74
N GLY A 81 -16.31 -4.77 18.33
CA GLY A 81 -16.28 -6.07 17.68
C GLY A 81 -16.49 -6.04 16.16
N THR A 82 -16.76 -4.87 15.57
CA THR A 82 -16.86 -4.75 14.11
C THR A 82 -15.49 -4.99 13.45
N PRO A 83 -15.36 -5.96 12.52
CA PRO A 83 -14.14 -6.12 11.73
C PRO A 83 -13.87 -4.86 10.89
N ILE A 84 -12.68 -4.30 11.00
CA ILE A 84 -12.25 -3.12 10.25
C ILE A 84 -11.39 -3.55 9.06
N ASP A 85 -10.43 -4.46 9.28
CA ASP A 85 -9.54 -4.92 8.23
C ASP A 85 -8.98 -6.32 8.54
N ASN A 86 -8.53 -7.00 7.47
CA ASN A 86 -7.79 -8.25 7.51
C ASN A 86 -6.64 -8.13 6.50
N SER A 87 -5.40 -8.13 6.95
CA SER A 87 -4.27 -7.65 6.17
C SER A 87 -3.07 -8.55 6.26
N ILE A 88 -2.22 -8.48 5.24
CA ILE A 88 -0.84 -8.97 5.27
C ILE A 88 0.08 -7.77 5.44
N VAL A 89 0.93 -7.83 6.45
CA VAL A 89 1.85 -6.75 6.82
C VAL A 89 3.29 -7.25 6.79
N VAL A 90 4.21 -6.45 6.26
CA VAL A 90 5.64 -6.76 6.25
C VAL A 90 6.40 -5.65 6.96
N TRP A 91 7.02 -5.99 8.07
CA TRP A 91 7.92 -5.11 8.81
C TRP A 91 9.35 -5.31 8.31
N HIS A 92 9.96 -4.28 7.75
CA HIS A 92 11.33 -4.31 7.22
C HIS A 92 12.34 -3.86 8.26
N SER A 93 13.57 -4.37 8.13
CA SER A 93 14.68 -4.09 9.06
C SER A 93 15.21 -2.65 9.01
N ASP A 94 14.81 -1.87 8.04
CA ASP A 94 15.17 -0.46 7.87
C ASP A 94 14.19 0.52 8.54
N GLY A 95 13.18 0.00 9.25
CA GLY A 95 12.16 0.82 9.91
C GLY A 95 10.95 1.12 9.02
N THR A 96 10.90 0.60 7.79
CA THR A 96 9.74 0.74 6.92
C THR A 96 8.77 -0.43 7.09
N GLU A 97 7.52 -0.21 6.68
CA GLU A 97 6.47 -1.22 6.70
C GLU A 97 5.62 -1.11 5.43
N ILE A 98 5.11 -2.26 4.99
CA ILE A 98 4.15 -2.36 3.90
C ILE A 98 2.97 -3.20 4.36
N MET A 99 1.75 -2.67 4.20
CA MET A 99 0.51 -3.38 4.45
C MET A 99 -0.28 -3.56 3.16
N ASN A 100 -0.75 -4.77 2.93
CA ASN A 100 -1.74 -5.09 1.92
C ASN A 100 -3.03 -5.53 2.63
N SER A 101 -4.04 -4.68 2.57
CA SER A 101 -5.38 -4.92 3.11
C SER A 101 -6.20 -5.83 2.21
N ASN A 102 -7.16 -6.56 2.76
CA ASN A 102 -8.13 -7.33 1.98
C ASN A 102 -9.24 -6.47 1.37
N ARG A 103 -9.22 -5.15 1.59
CA ARG A 103 -10.17 -4.21 1.01
C ARG A 103 -9.99 -4.14 -0.51
N PRO A 104 -11.03 -3.78 -1.26
CA PRO A 104 -10.90 -3.54 -2.70
C PRO A 104 -9.83 -2.49 -3.00
N ALA A 105 -9.09 -2.66 -4.09
CA ALA A 105 -8.03 -1.73 -4.50
C ALA A 105 -8.52 -0.28 -4.66
N GLN A 106 -9.81 -0.12 -5.01
CA GLN A 106 -10.47 1.18 -5.13
C GLN A 106 -10.57 1.92 -3.79
N ASP A 107 -10.53 1.20 -2.67
CA ASP A 107 -10.63 1.77 -1.33
C ASP A 107 -9.24 2.07 -0.71
N GLY A 108 -8.17 1.96 -1.51
CA GLY A 108 -6.82 2.18 -1.01
C GLY A 108 -6.36 1.03 -0.11
N ASN A 109 -6.17 -0.15 -0.70
CA ASN A 109 -5.79 -1.37 0.03
C ASN A 109 -4.28 -1.52 0.25
N PHE A 110 -3.48 -0.51 -0.08
CA PHE A 110 -2.03 -0.53 0.04
C PHE A 110 -1.56 0.64 0.90
N CYS A 111 -0.81 0.33 1.95
CA CYS A 111 -0.30 1.31 2.90
C CYS A 111 1.22 1.22 2.97
N LEU A 112 1.84 2.36 3.20
CA LEU A 112 3.27 2.47 3.52
C LEU A 112 3.42 3.04 4.92
N GLY A 113 4.28 2.44 5.72
CA GLY A 113 4.48 2.80 7.11
C GLY A 113 5.93 2.97 7.50
N ILE A 114 6.08 3.62 8.65
CA ILE A 114 7.36 3.76 9.35
C ILE A 114 7.14 3.34 10.79
N TRP A 115 8.04 2.51 11.31
CA TRP A 115 7.96 1.99 12.66
C TRP A 115 9.21 2.28 13.48
N GLU A 116 9.01 2.34 14.77
CA GLU A 116 10.08 2.45 15.76
C GLU A 116 9.81 1.52 16.95
N LYS A 117 10.90 1.10 17.59
CA LYS A 117 10.83 0.35 18.84
C LYS A 117 10.73 1.30 20.01
N THR A 118 9.65 1.18 20.80
CA THR A 118 9.40 2.04 21.96
C THR A 118 9.78 1.42 23.29
N GLY A 119 10.06 0.09 23.32
CA GLY A 119 10.49 -0.63 24.52
C GLY A 119 11.04 -2.01 24.21
N LYS A 120 11.19 -2.87 25.22
CA LYS A 120 11.78 -4.20 25.07
C LYS A 120 11.04 -5.06 24.03
N SER A 121 9.72 -4.99 24.03
CA SER A 121 8.81 -5.76 23.14
C SER A 121 7.70 -4.90 22.57
N THR A 122 7.78 -3.58 22.69
CA THR A 122 6.77 -2.64 22.23
C THR A 122 7.27 -1.84 21.06
N TYR A 123 6.35 -1.54 20.14
CA TYR A 123 6.62 -0.83 18.89
C TYR A 123 5.49 0.13 18.60
N LYS A 124 5.81 1.19 17.90
CA LYS A 124 4.85 2.13 17.33
C LYS A 124 5.01 2.13 15.81
N LEU A 125 3.91 2.08 15.11
CA LEU A 125 3.84 2.15 13.66
C LEU A 125 2.92 3.31 13.27
N ASN A 126 3.34 4.05 12.28
CA ASN A 126 2.53 5.07 11.61
C ASN A 126 2.51 4.75 10.12
N HIS A 127 1.35 4.37 9.60
CA HIS A 127 1.19 4.13 8.19
C HIS A 127 0.09 4.98 7.56
N MET A 128 0.29 5.31 6.28
CA MET A 128 -0.42 6.35 5.56
C MET A 128 -0.89 5.82 4.20
N PRO A 129 -2.07 5.21 4.13
CA PRO A 129 -2.71 4.90 2.85
C PRO A 129 -3.36 6.15 2.26
N TRP A 130 -3.44 6.18 0.94
CA TRP A 130 -4.38 7.06 0.27
C TRP A 130 -5.79 6.49 0.47
N ALA A 131 -6.74 7.31 0.90
CA ALA A 131 -8.15 6.95 0.87
C ALA A 131 -8.62 6.90 -0.58
N GLY A 132 -9.50 5.98 -0.86
CA GLY A 132 -10.14 5.63 -2.12
C GLY A 132 -10.01 6.54 -3.33
N ASN A 133 -10.22 5.96 -4.48
CA ASN A 133 -10.33 6.71 -5.72
C ASN A 133 -11.80 6.83 -6.11
N ASP A 134 -12.23 8.02 -6.51
CA ASP A 134 -13.45 8.17 -7.28
C ASP A 134 -13.12 7.99 -8.78
N PRO A 135 -13.36 6.79 -9.35
CA PRO A 135 -13.07 6.54 -10.75
C PRO A 135 -14.03 7.26 -11.70
N SER A 136 -15.14 7.80 -11.19
CA SER A 136 -16.20 8.40 -12.02
C SER A 136 -15.75 9.66 -12.73
N ASN A 137 -14.78 10.39 -12.18
CA ASN A 137 -14.26 11.64 -12.72
C ASN A 137 -12.82 11.52 -13.22
N ALA A 138 -12.24 10.33 -13.18
CA ALA A 138 -10.85 10.14 -13.57
C ALA A 138 -10.72 9.84 -15.06
N PRO A 139 -9.72 10.40 -15.75
CA PRO A 139 -9.23 9.84 -16.99
C PRO A 139 -8.82 8.38 -16.75
N SER A 140 -8.93 7.53 -17.77
CA SER A 140 -8.54 6.12 -17.66
C SER A 140 -7.14 5.98 -17.03
N GLY A 141 -7.07 5.26 -15.90
CA GLY A 141 -5.83 4.97 -15.18
C GLY A 141 -5.36 6.04 -14.18
N ILE A 142 -6.09 7.14 -14.03
CA ILE A 142 -5.78 8.17 -13.05
C ILE A 142 -7.03 8.40 -12.19
N GLY A 143 -6.93 8.15 -10.89
CA GLY A 143 -7.99 8.43 -9.93
C GLY A 143 -7.85 9.79 -9.27
N ASN A 144 -8.92 10.27 -8.68
CA ASN A 144 -8.90 11.40 -7.76
C ASN A 144 -8.86 10.82 -6.33
N PRO A 145 -7.74 10.95 -5.59
CA PRO A 145 -7.71 10.52 -4.21
C PRO A 145 -8.77 11.27 -3.40
N GLN A 146 -9.54 10.53 -2.61
CA GLN A 146 -10.57 11.11 -1.72
C GLN A 146 -9.98 11.56 -0.38
N GLY A 147 -8.69 11.80 -0.32
CA GLY A 147 -7.97 12.21 0.86
C GLY A 147 -6.91 11.21 1.29
N GLY A 148 -6.52 11.24 2.55
CA GLY A 148 -5.53 10.36 3.14
C GLY A 148 -6.05 9.76 4.46
N VAL A 149 -5.41 8.69 4.89
CA VAL A 149 -5.65 8.09 6.18
C VAL A 149 -4.33 8.08 6.96
N GLN A 150 -4.41 8.33 8.24
CA GLN A 150 -3.32 8.06 9.18
C GLN A 150 -3.77 6.91 10.10
N LEU A 151 -2.99 5.84 10.13
CA LEU A 151 -3.22 4.71 11.00
C LEU A 151 -2.02 4.56 11.94
N ILE A 152 -2.23 4.84 13.20
CA ILE A 152 -1.23 4.71 14.26
C ILE A 152 -1.50 3.42 15.01
N GLU A 153 -0.47 2.59 15.17
CA GLU A 153 -0.53 1.38 15.98
C GLU A 153 0.47 1.44 17.13
N GLU A 154 0.05 0.95 18.28
CA GLU A 154 0.91 0.69 19.44
C GLU A 154 0.77 -0.78 19.81
N ILE A 155 1.84 -1.55 19.59
CA ILE A 155 1.78 -3.00 19.68
C ILE A 155 2.79 -3.57 20.67
N THR A 156 2.47 -4.76 21.18
CA THR A 156 3.35 -5.57 22.02
C THR A 156 3.56 -6.93 21.38
N LEU A 157 4.82 -7.27 21.12
CA LEU A 157 5.24 -8.57 20.62
C LEU A 157 5.25 -9.60 21.75
N SER A 158 4.69 -10.77 21.49
CA SER A 158 4.67 -11.90 22.42
C SER A 158 6.09 -12.42 22.73
N PRO A 159 6.30 -13.07 23.90
CA PRO A 159 7.61 -13.63 24.26
C PRO A 159 8.15 -14.66 23.28
N ASP A 160 7.29 -15.42 22.60
CA ASP A 160 7.68 -16.40 21.59
C ASP A 160 8.01 -15.77 20.23
N GLY A 161 7.59 -14.48 20.02
CA GLY A 161 7.81 -13.75 18.77
C GLY A 161 6.91 -14.17 17.62
N ASN A 162 5.84 -14.91 17.88
CA ASN A 162 4.94 -15.44 16.86
C ASN A 162 3.60 -14.71 16.80
N HIS A 163 3.33 -13.86 17.79
CA HIS A 163 2.12 -13.05 17.87
C HIS A 163 2.45 -11.63 18.29
N TYR A 164 1.64 -10.68 17.91
CA TYR A 164 1.58 -9.38 18.56
C TYR A 164 0.13 -8.93 18.68
N SER A 165 -0.12 -8.03 19.61
CA SER A 165 -1.41 -7.39 19.79
C SER A 165 -1.22 -5.95 20.24
N GLY A 166 -2.24 -5.14 20.07
CA GLY A 166 -2.17 -3.75 20.45
C GLY A 166 -3.44 -2.99 20.13
N THR A 167 -3.30 -1.68 20.12
CA THR A 167 -4.37 -0.75 19.78
C THR A 167 -4.04 -0.01 18.51
N PHE A 168 -5.06 0.50 17.84
CA PHE A 168 -4.89 1.40 16.71
C PHE A 168 -5.83 2.61 16.81
N THR A 169 -5.40 3.69 16.16
CA THR A 169 -6.20 4.87 15.86
C THR A 169 -6.14 5.10 14.36
N LEU A 170 -7.30 5.20 13.73
CA LEU A 170 -7.44 5.49 12.31
C LEU A 170 -8.13 6.84 12.15
N ASP A 171 -7.43 7.80 11.56
CA ASP A 171 -7.94 9.13 11.21
C ASP A 171 -8.01 9.27 9.70
N ALA A 172 -9.21 9.51 9.16
CA ALA A 172 -9.40 9.76 7.75
C ALA A 172 -9.63 11.25 7.49
N TYR A 173 -9.04 11.75 6.41
CA TYR A 173 -9.09 13.15 6.02
C TYR A 173 -9.62 13.31 4.60
N ASP A 174 -10.41 14.36 4.36
CA ASP A 174 -10.81 14.74 3.01
C ASP A 174 -9.64 15.40 2.24
N PRO A 175 -9.79 15.66 0.91
CA PRO A 175 -8.74 16.32 0.12
C PRO A 175 -8.37 17.73 0.60
N SER A 176 -9.20 18.35 1.43
CA SER A 176 -8.93 19.68 2.03
C SER A 176 -8.21 19.58 3.39
N GLY A 177 -7.97 18.36 3.87
CA GLY A 177 -7.32 18.09 5.15
C GLY A 177 -8.24 18.14 6.36
N ASN A 178 -9.57 18.17 6.18
CA ASN A 178 -10.49 18.06 7.29
C ASN A 178 -10.64 16.59 7.71
N GLN A 179 -10.61 16.33 9.01
CA GLN A 179 -10.86 15.00 9.55
C GLN A 179 -12.34 14.62 9.35
N VAL A 180 -12.58 13.52 8.65
CA VAL A 180 -13.92 13.01 8.32
C VAL A 180 -14.29 11.72 9.04
N ALA A 181 -13.28 11.02 9.59
CA ALA A 181 -13.52 9.86 10.46
C ALA A 181 -12.41 9.74 11.52
N HIS A 182 -12.78 9.18 12.66
CA HIS A 182 -11.89 8.80 13.75
C HIS A 182 -12.37 7.45 14.28
N ILE A 183 -11.53 6.42 14.17
CA ILE A 183 -11.87 5.07 14.58
C ILE A 183 -10.78 4.55 15.52
N LEU A 184 -11.22 4.06 16.66
CA LEU A 184 -10.38 3.37 17.63
C LEU A 184 -10.59 1.86 17.54
N GLY A 185 -9.58 1.10 17.91
CA GLY A 185 -9.73 -0.34 17.98
C GLY A 185 -8.51 -1.08 18.50
N VAL A 186 -8.64 -2.40 18.41
CA VAL A 186 -7.60 -3.35 18.78
C VAL A 186 -7.18 -4.13 17.56
N LEU A 187 -5.95 -4.61 17.59
CA LEU A 187 -5.41 -5.48 16.53
C LEU A 187 -4.75 -6.71 17.14
N SER A 188 -4.76 -7.77 16.37
CA SER A 188 -4.00 -8.99 16.68
C SER A 188 -3.33 -9.53 15.42
N ALA A 189 -2.15 -10.10 15.60
CA ALA A 189 -1.34 -10.59 14.49
C ALA A 189 -0.70 -11.95 14.78
N THR A 190 -0.58 -12.73 13.73
CA THR A 190 0.13 -14.01 13.73
C THR A 190 1.23 -13.98 12.66
N ARG A 191 2.40 -14.47 13.00
CA ARG A 191 3.54 -14.52 12.08
C ARG A 191 3.27 -15.45 10.91
N VAL A 192 3.49 -14.95 9.70
CA VAL A 192 3.44 -15.75 8.48
C VAL A 192 4.80 -16.42 8.28
N THR A 193 4.76 -17.70 7.94
CA THR A 193 5.95 -18.52 7.69
C THR A 193 5.83 -19.22 6.34
N VAL A 194 6.89 -19.85 5.88
CA VAL A 194 6.87 -20.65 4.63
C VAL A 194 5.88 -21.83 4.67
N ASN A 195 5.41 -22.21 5.86
CA ASN A 195 4.43 -23.29 6.06
C ASN A 195 2.99 -22.78 6.20
N THR A 196 2.78 -21.47 6.28
CA THR A 196 1.44 -20.85 6.40
C THR A 196 0.65 -21.09 5.10
N LYS A 197 -0.56 -21.54 5.23
CA LYS A 197 -1.47 -21.79 4.10
C LYS A 197 -2.44 -20.63 3.96
N VAL A 198 -2.81 -20.30 2.74
CA VAL A 198 -3.78 -19.20 2.46
C VAL A 198 -5.08 -19.37 3.24
N LYS A 199 -5.56 -20.61 3.42
CA LYS A 199 -6.77 -20.89 4.23
C LYS A 199 -6.65 -20.47 5.71
N ASP A 200 -5.43 -20.31 6.20
CA ASP A 200 -5.17 -19.91 7.60
C ASP A 200 -5.20 -18.37 7.76
N LEU A 201 -5.39 -17.66 6.63
CA LEU A 201 -5.43 -16.18 6.54
C LEU A 201 -6.83 -15.63 6.20
N LEU A 202 -7.84 -16.51 6.04
CA LEU A 202 -9.22 -16.15 5.62
C LEU A 202 -10.17 -15.97 6.81
#